data_bb5bd322e5c2e26af4229b634a68508e
#
_entry.id   bb5bd322e5c2e26af4229b634a68508e
#
_cell.length_a   1.000
_cell.length_b   1.000
_cell.length_c   1.000
_cell.angle_alpha   90.00
_cell.angle_beta   90.00
_cell.angle_gamma   90.00
#
_symmetry.space_group_name_H-M   'P 1'
#
loop_
_entity.id
_entity.type
_entity.pdbx_description
1 polymer ?
#
loop_
_entity_poly.entity_id
_entity_poly.type
_entity_poly.pdbx_seq_one_letter_code
_entity_poly.pdbx_strand_id
1 'polypeptide(L)'
;MTPHRSTAVATLLVAIATVTTLAACNRADDGRTVGQKMDSAVAKVEQKADEAKSDIRVAGQDAKQASAEAMDAVSSKARDAGITTSINAELAKDAQLSALSINVDTVDGKVALRGTAPDAASRERATTLANRVDGVKSVDNQLTVGPKG
;
A
#
# COMPACT_ATOMS: atom_id res chain seq x y z
N MET A 1 -27.10 -18.91 0.18
CA MET A 1 -25.87 -19.69 -0.12
C MET A 1 -24.71 -18.74 -0.18
N THR A 2 -24.00 -18.56 0.93
CA THR A 2 -22.82 -17.69 1.05
C THR A 2 -21.60 -18.58 1.23
N PRO A 3 -20.54 -18.46 0.42
CA PRO A 3 -19.30 -19.16 0.68
C PRO A 3 -18.46 -18.38 1.69
N HIS A 4 -18.23 -19.00 2.84
CA HIS A 4 -17.24 -18.60 3.82
C HIS A 4 -15.84 -18.66 3.19
N ARG A 5 -15.18 -17.52 3.06
CA ARG A 5 -13.74 -17.49 2.79
C ARG A 5 -13.01 -17.64 4.11
N SER A 6 -12.51 -18.85 4.33
CA SER A 6 -11.63 -19.20 5.44
C SER A 6 -10.37 -18.35 5.45
N THR A 7 -10.23 -17.55 6.48
CA THR A 7 -8.97 -16.91 6.87
C THR A 7 -8.01 -18.00 7.34
N ALA A 8 -7.06 -18.35 6.51
CA ALA A 8 -5.93 -19.20 6.90
C ALA A 8 -5.02 -18.35 7.80
N VAL A 9 -5.23 -18.48 9.10
CA VAL A 9 -4.26 -18.05 10.11
C VAL A 9 -3.10 -19.04 10.03
N ALA A 10 -2.00 -18.59 9.41
CA ALA A 10 -0.75 -19.34 9.41
C ALA A 10 -0.19 -19.35 10.84
N THR A 11 -0.50 -20.41 11.57
CA THR A 11 0.08 -20.70 12.87
C THR A 11 1.53 -21.12 12.63
N LEU A 12 2.47 -20.23 12.87
CA LEU A 12 3.91 -20.52 12.87
C LEU A 12 4.23 -21.39 14.07
N LEU A 13 4.18 -22.71 13.89
CA LEU A 13 4.68 -23.67 14.86
C LEU A 13 6.21 -23.62 14.85
N VAL A 14 6.78 -22.96 15.84
CA VAL A 14 8.20 -23.09 16.18
C VAL A 14 8.41 -24.51 16.74
N ALA A 15 8.76 -25.42 15.87
CA ALA A 15 9.23 -26.76 16.28
C ALA A 15 10.68 -26.61 16.79
N ILE A 16 10.82 -26.54 18.10
CA ILE A 16 12.11 -26.76 18.77
C ILE A 16 12.40 -28.26 18.64
N ALA A 17 13.14 -28.58 17.59
CA ALA A 17 13.66 -29.95 17.43
C ALA A 17 14.82 -30.12 18.42
N THR A 18 14.59 -30.76 19.52
CA THR A 18 15.61 -31.32 20.41
C THR A 18 16.30 -32.44 19.69
N VAL A 19 17.43 -32.15 19.08
CA VAL A 19 18.31 -33.16 18.48
C VAL A 19 19.12 -33.80 19.61
N THR A 20 18.62 -34.89 20.16
CA THR A 20 19.42 -35.84 20.90
C THR A 20 20.04 -36.79 19.91
N THR A 21 21.20 -36.47 19.38
CA THR A 21 22.01 -37.43 18.65
C THR A 21 22.98 -38.11 19.60
N LEU A 22 22.65 -39.34 19.95
CA LEU A 22 23.64 -40.26 20.53
C LEU A 22 24.73 -40.52 19.49
N ALA A 23 25.95 -40.41 19.96
CA ALA A 23 27.16 -40.63 19.22
C ALA A 23 27.22 -42.02 18.61
N ALA A 24 27.27 -42.10 17.30
CA ALA A 24 27.89 -43.20 16.60
C ALA A 24 29.33 -42.79 16.34
N CYS A 25 30.29 -43.43 17.01
CA CYS A 25 31.70 -43.35 16.73
C CYS A 25 31.96 -43.87 15.31
N ASN A 26 32.06 -42.99 14.33
CA ASN A 26 32.69 -43.36 13.10
C ASN A 26 34.04 -42.65 13.06
N ARG A 27 35.12 -43.45 13.20
CA ARG A 27 36.51 -43.03 13.09
C ARG A 27 36.81 -42.68 11.65
N ALA A 28 36.60 -41.46 11.30
CA ALA A 28 37.31 -40.84 10.19
C ALA A 28 38.40 -39.96 10.80
N ASP A 29 39.59 -40.39 10.65
CA ASP A 29 40.81 -39.78 11.19
C ASP A 29 41.15 -38.54 10.38
N ASP A 30 40.55 -37.39 10.72
CA ASP A 30 40.78 -36.09 10.05
C ASP A 30 42.01 -35.33 10.62
N GLY A 31 42.83 -35.95 11.45
CA GLY A 31 44.03 -35.33 11.99
C GLY A 31 43.84 -34.04 12.78
N ARG A 32 42.59 -33.63 13.04
CA ARG A 32 42.25 -32.40 13.80
C ARG A 32 42.09 -32.73 15.27
N THR A 33 42.72 -31.92 16.10
CA THR A 33 42.56 -32.04 17.56
C THR A 33 41.15 -31.64 17.99
N VAL A 34 40.71 -32.15 19.13
CA VAL A 34 39.38 -31.82 19.72
C VAL A 34 39.19 -30.31 19.87
N GLY A 35 40.28 -29.55 20.19
CA GLY A 35 40.27 -28.10 20.27
C GLY A 35 39.96 -27.45 18.91
N GLN A 36 40.59 -27.88 17.83
CA GLN A 36 40.33 -27.35 16.47
C GLN A 36 38.94 -27.66 15.96
N LYS A 37 38.31 -28.78 16.40
CA LYS A 37 36.94 -29.11 16.10
C LYS A 37 35.94 -28.19 16.86
N MET A 38 36.26 -27.88 18.12
CA MET A 38 35.47 -26.94 18.91
C MET A 38 35.56 -25.50 18.39
N ASP A 39 36.73 -25.03 18.06
CA ASP A 39 36.97 -23.69 17.48
C ASP A 39 36.19 -23.52 16.15
N SER A 40 36.20 -24.56 15.31
CA SER A 40 35.45 -24.56 14.05
C SER A 40 33.94 -24.59 14.25
N ALA A 41 33.45 -25.22 15.32
CA ALA A 41 32.05 -25.25 15.66
C ALA A 41 31.58 -23.90 16.22
N VAL A 42 32.38 -23.27 17.07
CA VAL A 42 32.12 -21.92 17.61
C VAL A 42 32.06 -20.89 16.49
N ALA A 43 33.06 -20.88 15.59
CA ALA A 43 33.07 -19.97 14.47
C ALA A 43 31.84 -20.10 13.54
N LYS A 44 31.36 -21.34 13.32
CA LYS A 44 30.12 -21.56 12.54
C LYS A 44 28.87 -21.08 13.26
N VAL A 45 28.82 -21.16 14.58
CA VAL A 45 27.70 -20.66 15.39
C VAL A 45 27.68 -19.13 15.37
N GLU A 46 28.83 -18.48 15.49
CA GLU A 46 28.96 -17.02 15.41
C GLU A 46 28.54 -16.51 14.03
N GLN A 47 29.02 -17.14 12.96
CA GLN A 47 28.64 -16.78 11.60
C GLN A 47 27.11 -16.90 11.37
N LYS A 48 26.51 -18.01 11.81
CA LYS A 48 25.05 -18.18 11.70
C LYS A 48 24.27 -17.18 12.56
N ALA A 49 24.79 -16.78 13.70
CA ALA A 49 24.16 -15.76 14.54
C ALA A 49 24.22 -14.39 13.88
N ASP A 50 25.28 -14.05 13.17
CA ASP A 50 25.41 -12.79 12.44
C ASP A 50 24.53 -12.77 11.19
N GLU A 51 24.45 -13.87 10.46
CA GLU A 51 23.52 -14.04 9.35
C GLU A 51 22.06 -13.85 9.83
N ALA A 52 21.66 -14.52 10.91
CA ALA A 52 20.31 -14.36 11.48
C ALA A 52 20.01 -12.93 11.95
N LYS A 53 20.99 -12.23 12.51
CA LYS A 53 20.84 -10.81 12.88
C LYS A 53 20.67 -9.91 11.66
N SER A 54 21.35 -10.21 10.55
CA SER A 54 21.21 -9.44 9.32
C SER A 54 19.84 -9.67 8.69
N ASP A 55 19.33 -10.90 8.66
CA ASP A 55 18.03 -11.24 8.13
C ASP A 55 16.88 -10.59 8.93
N ILE A 56 16.99 -10.57 10.26
CA ILE A 56 16.04 -9.87 11.13
C ILE A 56 16.06 -8.37 10.88
N ARG A 57 17.23 -7.79 10.62
CA ARG A 57 17.35 -6.36 10.31
C ARG A 57 16.69 -6.01 8.99
N VAL A 58 16.93 -6.79 7.95
CA VAL A 58 16.31 -6.60 6.63
C VAL A 58 14.80 -6.76 6.74
N ALA A 59 14.31 -7.84 7.33
CA ALA A 59 12.89 -8.04 7.52
C ALA A 59 12.21 -6.93 8.34
N GLY A 60 12.91 -6.38 9.34
CA GLY A 60 12.42 -5.25 10.11
C GLY A 60 12.36 -3.93 9.32
N GLN A 61 13.29 -3.72 8.41
CA GLN A 61 13.30 -2.55 7.51
C GLN A 61 12.18 -2.65 6.46
N ASP A 62 12.01 -3.81 5.84
CA ASP A 62 10.96 -4.06 4.86
C ASP A 62 9.56 -3.89 5.48
N ALA A 63 9.34 -4.39 6.70
CA ALA A 63 8.10 -4.20 7.43
C ALA A 63 7.80 -2.73 7.76
N LYS A 64 8.83 -1.95 8.11
CA LYS A 64 8.71 -0.50 8.35
C LYS A 64 8.37 0.25 7.08
N GLN A 65 9.02 -0.07 5.98
CA GLN A 65 8.77 0.57 4.69
C GLN A 65 7.37 0.25 4.18
N ALA A 66 6.95 -1.01 4.21
CA ALA A 66 5.60 -1.41 3.83
C ALA A 66 4.51 -0.72 4.67
N SER A 67 4.76 -0.53 5.98
CA SER A 67 3.84 0.20 6.86
C SER A 67 3.77 1.69 6.51
N ALA A 68 4.89 2.32 6.19
CA ALA A 68 4.93 3.73 5.80
C ALA A 68 4.21 3.96 4.46
N GLU A 69 4.44 3.11 3.47
CA GLU A 69 3.76 3.16 2.17
C GLU A 69 2.24 2.98 2.30
N ALA A 70 1.81 2.04 3.16
CA ALA A 70 0.38 1.83 3.43
C ALA A 70 -0.27 3.06 4.10
N MET A 71 0.41 3.69 5.06
CA MET A 71 -0.09 4.91 5.70
C MET A 71 -0.16 6.09 4.73
N ASP A 72 0.81 6.24 3.85
CA ASP A 72 0.83 7.29 2.84
C ASP A 72 -0.30 7.10 1.82
N ALA A 73 -0.53 5.87 1.36
CA ALA A 73 -1.65 5.53 0.47
C ALA A 73 -3.01 5.81 1.10
N VAL A 74 -3.20 5.51 2.40
CA VAL A 74 -4.44 5.84 3.12
C VAL A 74 -4.62 7.36 3.24
N SER A 75 -3.55 8.08 3.56
CA SER A 75 -3.56 9.54 3.67
C SER A 75 -3.89 10.21 2.33
N SER A 76 -3.32 9.74 1.22
CA SER A 76 -3.62 10.24 -0.12
C SER A 76 -5.09 10.03 -0.49
N LYS A 77 -5.62 8.84 -0.27
CA LYS A 77 -7.04 8.54 -0.50
C LYS A 77 -7.98 9.41 0.33
N ALA A 78 -7.64 9.68 1.58
CA ALA A 78 -8.43 10.56 2.44
C ALA A 78 -8.45 12.01 1.92
N ARG A 79 -7.30 12.51 1.43
CA ARG A 79 -7.21 13.84 0.80
C ARG A 79 -8.05 13.91 -0.48
N ASP A 80 -7.95 12.91 -1.35
CA ASP A 80 -8.70 12.86 -2.60
C ASP A 80 -10.22 12.81 -2.35
N ALA A 81 -10.66 12.05 -1.34
CA ALA A 81 -12.06 12.04 -0.92
C ALA A 81 -12.53 13.42 -0.40
N GLY A 82 -11.69 14.14 0.33
CA GLY A 82 -11.94 15.51 0.77
C GLY A 82 -12.08 16.48 -0.42
N ILE A 83 -11.17 16.42 -1.38
CA ILE A 83 -11.22 17.22 -2.61
C ILE A 83 -12.50 16.94 -3.39
N THR A 84 -12.84 15.67 -3.62
CA THR A 84 -14.07 15.27 -4.31
C THR A 84 -15.31 15.83 -3.61
N THR A 85 -15.38 15.73 -2.28
CA THR A 85 -16.49 16.27 -1.50
C THR A 85 -16.61 17.78 -1.62
N SER A 86 -15.48 18.49 -1.56
CA SER A 86 -15.44 19.94 -1.69
C SER A 86 -15.87 20.41 -3.08
N ILE A 87 -15.41 19.74 -4.14
CA ILE A 87 -15.84 20.03 -5.51
C ILE A 87 -17.33 19.82 -5.67
N ASN A 88 -17.86 18.70 -5.20
CA ASN A 88 -19.30 18.43 -5.26
C ASN A 88 -20.11 19.51 -4.52
N ALA A 89 -19.62 19.99 -3.39
CA ALA A 89 -20.25 21.08 -2.65
C ALA A 89 -20.25 22.41 -3.43
N GLU A 90 -19.14 22.75 -4.11
CA GLU A 90 -19.06 23.94 -4.92
C GLU A 90 -19.96 23.85 -6.17
N LEU A 91 -19.99 22.70 -6.84
CA LEU A 91 -20.91 22.46 -7.97
C LEU A 91 -22.38 22.55 -7.54
N ALA A 92 -22.72 22.03 -6.36
CA ALA A 92 -24.09 22.08 -5.83
C ALA A 92 -24.57 23.49 -5.46
N LYS A 93 -23.65 24.40 -5.13
CA LYS A 93 -23.97 25.83 -4.87
C LYS A 93 -24.24 26.63 -6.14
N ASP A 94 -23.75 26.18 -7.28
CA ASP A 94 -23.93 26.90 -8.55
C ASP A 94 -25.29 26.54 -9.17
N ALA A 95 -26.13 27.55 -9.39
CA ALA A 95 -27.50 27.35 -9.87
C ALA A 95 -27.59 26.69 -11.28
N GLN A 96 -26.54 26.79 -12.08
CA GLN A 96 -26.48 26.20 -13.42
C GLN A 96 -25.94 24.78 -13.41
N LEU A 97 -25.18 24.41 -12.37
CA LEU A 97 -24.51 23.12 -12.27
C LEU A 97 -25.17 22.18 -11.25
N SER A 98 -25.91 22.73 -10.28
CA SER A 98 -26.51 21.94 -9.19
C SER A 98 -27.54 20.89 -9.67
N ALA A 99 -28.19 21.14 -10.80
CA ALA A 99 -29.14 20.21 -11.40
C ALA A 99 -28.50 19.19 -12.35
N LEU A 100 -27.18 19.29 -12.58
CA LEU A 100 -26.47 18.43 -13.52
C LEU A 100 -25.95 17.17 -12.81
N SER A 101 -26.01 16.06 -13.51
CA SER A 101 -25.38 14.82 -13.09
C SER A 101 -23.88 14.84 -13.45
N ILE A 102 -23.09 15.56 -12.64
CA ILE A 102 -21.63 15.62 -12.79
C ILE A 102 -21.02 14.61 -11.82
N ASN A 103 -20.29 13.65 -12.36
CA ASN A 103 -19.50 12.71 -11.57
C ASN A 103 -18.09 13.29 -11.41
N VAL A 104 -17.63 13.38 -10.17
CA VAL A 104 -16.29 13.88 -9.81
C VAL A 104 -15.46 12.73 -9.26
N ASP A 105 -14.32 12.48 -9.87
CA ASP A 105 -13.35 11.48 -9.45
C ASP A 105 -11.99 12.14 -9.24
N THR A 106 -11.34 11.83 -8.11
CA THR A 106 -10.05 12.44 -7.76
C THR A 106 -9.04 11.37 -7.41
N VAL A 107 -7.88 11.44 -8.03
CA VAL A 107 -6.72 10.57 -7.76
C VAL A 107 -5.46 11.42 -7.69
N ASP A 108 -4.77 11.38 -6.56
CA ASP A 108 -3.55 12.16 -6.29
C ASP A 108 -3.70 13.66 -6.57
N GLY A 109 -4.88 14.22 -6.30
CA GLY A 109 -5.23 15.61 -6.58
C GLY A 109 -5.55 15.91 -8.04
N LYS A 110 -5.58 14.93 -8.92
CA LYS A 110 -6.04 15.06 -10.31
C LYS A 110 -7.51 14.75 -10.36
N VAL A 111 -8.30 15.70 -10.85
CA VAL A 111 -9.77 15.63 -10.87
C VAL A 111 -10.25 15.31 -12.27
N ALA A 112 -11.09 14.31 -12.42
CA ALA A 112 -11.84 14.04 -13.64
C ALA A 112 -13.32 14.40 -13.46
N LEU A 113 -13.87 15.27 -14.32
CA LEU A 113 -15.28 15.62 -14.35
C LEU A 113 -15.95 14.88 -15.49
N ARG A 114 -16.92 14.03 -15.20
CA ARG A 114 -17.68 13.24 -16.19
C ARG A 114 -19.16 13.51 -16.10
N GLY A 115 -19.84 13.43 -17.23
CA GLY A 115 -21.29 13.65 -17.32
C GLY A 115 -21.67 14.52 -18.51
N THR A 116 -22.79 15.25 -18.37
CA THR A 116 -23.32 16.10 -19.45
C THR A 116 -23.52 17.52 -18.94
N ALA A 117 -23.05 18.49 -19.70
CA ALA A 117 -23.32 19.91 -19.51
C ALA A 117 -24.30 20.41 -20.59
N PRO A 118 -25.21 21.35 -20.28
CA PRO A 118 -26.17 21.87 -21.27
C PRO A 118 -25.51 22.73 -22.36
N ASP A 119 -24.38 23.34 -22.05
CA ASP A 119 -23.65 24.21 -22.94
C ASP A 119 -22.15 24.25 -22.58
N ALA A 120 -21.37 24.87 -23.48
CA ALA A 120 -19.92 25.00 -23.29
C ALA A 120 -19.57 25.91 -22.09
N ALA A 121 -20.37 26.90 -21.79
CA ALA A 121 -20.14 27.82 -20.67
C ALA A 121 -20.29 27.11 -19.34
N SER A 122 -21.28 26.24 -19.18
CA SER A 122 -21.47 25.38 -18.01
C SER A 122 -20.30 24.40 -17.84
N ARG A 123 -19.78 23.83 -18.94
CA ARG A 123 -18.60 22.97 -18.93
C ARG A 123 -17.36 23.72 -18.42
N GLU A 124 -17.09 24.93 -18.90
CA GLU A 124 -15.96 25.75 -18.47
C GLU A 124 -16.11 26.22 -17.02
N ARG A 125 -17.34 26.56 -16.61
CA ARG A 125 -17.66 26.93 -15.22
C ARG A 125 -17.33 25.80 -14.25
N ALA A 126 -17.71 24.57 -14.59
CA ALA A 126 -17.38 23.40 -13.76
C ALA A 126 -15.86 23.23 -13.58
N THR A 127 -15.07 23.42 -14.66
CA THR A 127 -13.59 23.43 -14.57
C THR A 127 -13.09 24.52 -13.64
N THR A 128 -13.63 25.74 -13.76
CA THR A 128 -13.22 26.88 -12.95
C THR A 128 -13.49 26.67 -11.47
N LEU A 129 -14.66 26.11 -11.13
CA LEU A 129 -15.02 25.80 -9.73
C LEU A 129 -14.14 24.70 -9.17
N ALA A 130 -13.90 23.63 -9.92
CA ALA A 130 -13.03 22.55 -9.48
C ALA A 130 -11.58 23.02 -9.25
N ASN A 131 -11.04 23.89 -10.11
CA ASN A 131 -9.68 24.43 -9.94
C ASN A 131 -9.50 25.36 -8.73
N ARG A 132 -10.58 25.88 -8.14
CA ARG A 132 -10.53 26.73 -6.94
C ARG A 132 -10.44 25.94 -5.64
N VAL A 133 -10.69 24.66 -5.70
CA VAL A 133 -10.68 23.81 -4.50
C VAL A 133 -9.24 23.49 -4.10
N ASP A 134 -8.95 23.68 -2.83
CA ASP A 134 -7.61 23.41 -2.28
C ASP A 134 -7.23 21.93 -2.46
N GLY A 135 -6.00 21.71 -2.89
CA GLY A 135 -5.45 20.37 -3.13
C GLY A 135 -5.64 19.86 -4.57
N VAL A 136 -6.41 20.54 -5.42
CA VAL A 136 -6.54 20.22 -6.83
C VAL A 136 -5.25 20.61 -7.57
N LYS A 137 -4.64 19.64 -8.24
CA LYS A 137 -3.43 19.83 -9.05
C LYS A 137 -3.76 20.04 -10.53
N SER A 138 -4.78 19.37 -11.02
CA SER A 138 -5.24 19.48 -12.40
C SER A 138 -6.70 19.00 -12.52
N VAL A 139 -7.41 19.56 -13.52
CA VAL A 139 -8.79 19.15 -13.83
C VAL A 139 -8.84 18.67 -15.28
N ASP A 140 -9.25 17.43 -15.46
CA ASP A 140 -9.59 16.82 -16.74
C ASP A 140 -11.10 16.87 -16.93
N ASN A 141 -11.56 17.79 -17.78
CA ASN A 141 -12.97 17.99 -18.03
C ASN A 141 -13.45 17.14 -19.21
N GLN A 142 -14.04 15.99 -18.88
CA GLN A 142 -14.64 15.04 -19.82
C GLN A 142 -16.17 15.21 -19.94
N LEU A 143 -16.72 16.38 -19.55
CA LEU A 143 -18.13 16.66 -19.73
C LEU A 143 -18.48 16.77 -21.22
N THR A 144 -19.51 16.06 -21.63
CA THR A 144 -20.08 16.17 -22.98
C THR A 144 -21.13 17.29 -23.00
N VAL A 145 -21.09 18.13 -24.02
CA VAL A 145 -22.13 19.14 -24.23
C VAL A 145 -23.29 18.47 -24.96
N GLY A 146 -24.42 18.33 -24.25
CA GLY A 146 -25.65 17.78 -24.80
C GLY A 146 -26.61 18.87 -25.24
N PRO A 147 -27.58 18.56 -26.12
CA PRO A 147 -28.63 19.51 -26.45
C PRO A 147 -29.43 19.86 -25.20
N LYS A 148 -29.75 21.13 -25.04
CA LYS A 148 -30.66 21.62 -24.03
C LYS A 148 -32.03 20.96 -24.28
N GLY A 149 -32.45 20.03 -23.41
CA GLY A 149 -33.79 19.48 -23.42
C GLY A 149 -34.84 20.54 -23.01
#